data_e532eb3ec66f3e16d7656c0a4eab945c
#
_entry.id   e532eb3ec66f3e16d7656c0a4eab945c
#
_cell.length_a   1.000
_cell.length_b   1.000
_cell.length_c   1.000
_cell.angle_alpha   90.00
_cell.angle_beta   90.00
_cell.angle_gamma   90.00
#
_symmetry.space_group_name_H-M   'P 1'
#
loop_
_entity.id
_entity.type
_entity.pdbx_description
1 polymer ?
#
loop_
_entity_poly.entity_id
_entity_poly.type
_entity_poly.pdbx_seq_one_letter_code
_entity_poly.pdbx_strand_id
1 'polypeptide(L)'
;MKRWIIALVVLALAVTGLALVASAQHEKMTGKSKMIIITEGAISPKTATIPKGTTVIWLNNANGNVNIFFAKGKEVEAVCAAPTRFALDADGKYNSGAIPRGATASICFLEAGKYDYKATGFERGTLTVEGRIVVK
;
A
#
# COMPACT_ATOMS: atom_id res chain seq x y z
N MET A 1 -49.44 -16.32 41.56
CA MET A 1 -48.87 -15.01 41.14
C MET A 1 -47.31 -14.94 41.11
N LYS A 2 -46.61 -15.87 41.71
CA LYS A 2 -45.11 -15.83 41.70
C LYS A 2 -44.42 -16.36 40.43
N ARG A 3 -45.14 -16.99 39.53
CA ARG A 3 -44.55 -17.63 38.31
C ARG A 3 -44.45 -16.72 37.10
N TRP A 4 -45.14 -15.58 37.10
CA TRP A 4 -45.15 -14.63 35.95
C TRP A 4 -44.10 -13.56 36.03
N ILE A 5 -43.52 -13.30 37.20
CA ILE A 5 -42.49 -12.28 37.38
C ILE A 5 -41.13 -12.77 36.87
N ILE A 6 -40.88 -14.08 36.89
CA ILE A 6 -39.61 -14.67 36.43
C ILE A 6 -39.50 -14.65 34.90
N ALA A 7 -40.63 -14.74 34.20
CA ALA A 7 -40.61 -14.72 32.71
C ALA A 7 -40.30 -13.35 32.12
N LEU A 8 -40.58 -12.24 32.82
CA LEU A 8 -40.32 -10.88 32.36
C LEU A 8 -38.88 -10.44 32.60
N VAL A 9 -38.19 -11.01 33.58
CA VAL A 9 -36.78 -10.66 33.87
C VAL A 9 -35.83 -11.35 32.87
N VAL A 10 -36.18 -12.52 32.36
CA VAL A 10 -35.36 -13.26 31.39
C VAL A 10 -35.41 -12.62 30.00
N LEU A 11 -36.51 -11.94 29.65
CA LEU A 11 -36.67 -11.29 28.36
C LEU A 11 -35.92 -9.95 28.28
N ALA A 12 -35.60 -9.29 29.39
CA ALA A 12 -34.94 -8.01 29.44
C ALA A 12 -33.41 -8.13 29.30
N LEU A 13 -32.83 -9.32 29.53
CA LEU A 13 -31.37 -9.54 29.41
C LEU A 13 -30.91 -9.97 28.03
N ALA A 14 -31.83 -10.26 27.11
CA ALA A 14 -31.50 -10.70 25.76
C ALA A 14 -31.31 -9.55 24.74
N VAL A 15 -31.59 -8.30 25.11
CA VAL A 15 -31.60 -7.14 24.18
C VAL A 15 -30.36 -6.26 24.30
N THR A 16 -29.51 -6.46 25.31
CA THR A 16 -28.32 -5.62 25.51
C THR A 16 -27.01 -6.19 24.92
N GLY A 17 -27.10 -7.27 24.15
CA GLY A 17 -25.93 -7.95 23.57
C GLY A 17 -25.58 -7.59 22.13
N LEU A 18 -26.21 -6.61 21.49
CA LEU A 18 -26.00 -6.33 20.06
C LEU A 18 -25.65 -4.86 19.82
N ALA A 19 -24.48 -4.42 20.20
CA ALA A 19 -23.92 -3.18 19.61
C ALA A 19 -22.45 -3.00 19.95
N LEU A 20 -21.60 -3.89 19.49
CA LEU A 20 -20.18 -3.60 19.28
C LEU A 20 -19.76 -4.28 17.97
N VAL A 21 -20.44 -3.93 16.89
CA VAL A 21 -19.81 -4.03 15.58
C VAL A 21 -18.84 -2.87 15.54
N ALA A 22 -17.59 -3.10 15.91
CA ALA A 22 -16.51 -2.20 15.60
C ALA A 22 -16.53 -2.06 14.07
N SER A 23 -17.02 -0.93 13.59
CA SER A 23 -16.84 -0.52 12.19
C SER A 23 -15.35 -0.40 12.00
N ALA A 24 -14.71 -1.45 11.48
CA ALA A 24 -13.40 -1.32 10.87
C ALA A 24 -13.61 -0.31 9.75
N GLN A 25 -13.23 0.94 10.01
CA GLN A 25 -13.15 1.97 8.97
C GLN A 25 -12.09 1.48 7.99
N HIS A 26 -12.53 0.78 6.97
CA HIS A 26 -11.73 0.54 5.80
C HIS A 26 -11.40 1.90 5.24
N GLU A 27 -10.16 2.33 5.41
CA GLU A 27 -9.67 3.59 4.88
C GLU A 27 -9.78 3.50 3.36
N LYS A 28 -10.77 4.22 2.84
CA LYS A 28 -11.24 4.11 1.46
C LYS A 28 -10.16 4.63 0.51
N MET A 29 -9.84 3.85 -0.51
CA MET A 29 -9.05 4.35 -1.63
C MET A 29 -9.75 5.57 -2.22
N THR A 30 -9.02 6.68 -2.34
CA THR A 30 -9.61 7.98 -2.73
C THR A 30 -9.80 8.12 -4.25
N GLY A 31 -9.32 7.17 -5.05
CA GLY A 31 -9.25 7.27 -6.50
C GLY A 31 -8.20 8.26 -7.01
N LYS A 32 -7.43 8.89 -6.11
CA LYS A 32 -6.31 9.77 -6.49
C LYS A 32 -5.11 8.93 -6.91
N SER A 33 -4.33 9.45 -7.85
CA SER A 33 -3.10 8.82 -8.30
C SER A 33 -1.95 9.82 -8.36
N LYS A 34 -0.73 9.32 -8.16
CA LYS A 34 0.52 10.06 -8.33
C LYS A 34 1.44 9.26 -9.23
N MET A 35 1.81 9.82 -10.36
CA MET A 35 2.77 9.21 -11.27
C MET A 35 4.20 9.57 -10.89
N ILE A 36 5.07 8.58 -10.95
CA ILE A 36 6.52 8.69 -10.82
C ILE A 36 7.12 8.10 -12.09
N ILE A 37 7.96 8.86 -12.75
CA ILE A 37 8.60 8.44 -14.00
C ILE A 37 10.04 8.03 -13.68
N ILE A 38 10.41 6.84 -14.12
CA ILE A 38 11.78 6.32 -14.02
C ILE A 38 12.42 6.44 -15.42
N THR A 39 13.50 7.17 -15.48
CA THR A 39 14.33 7.30 -16.68
C THR A 39 15.68 6.65 -16.42
N GLU A 40 16.59 6.68 -17.39
CA GLU A 40 17.91 6.09 -17.22
C GLU A 40 18.69 6.77 -16.06
N GLY A 41 18.78 6.05 -14.94
CA GLY A 41 19.48 6.51 -13.73
C GLY A 41 18.79 7.61 -12.93
N ALA A 42 17.49 7.90 -13.15
CA ALA A 42 16.78 8.95 -12.43
C ALA A 42 15.32 8.57 -12.11
N ILE A 43 14.81 9.14 -11.03
CA ILE A 43 13.41 9.03 -10.61
C ILE A 43 12.84 10.45 -10.47
N SER A 44 11.68 10.71 -11.08
CA SER A 44 11.02 12.01 -11.02
C SER A 44 9.52 11.89 -10.71
N PRO A 45 9.03 12.51 -9.63
CA PRO A 45 9.79 13.19 -8.58
C PRO A 45 10.55 12.18 -7.69
N LYS A 46 11.72 12.56 -7.21
CA LYS A 46 12.53 11.74 -6.29
C LYS A 46 11.82 11.53 -4.93
N THR A 47 11.13 12.56 -4.46
CA THR A 47 10.25 12.50 -3.29
C THR A 47 8.84 12.90 -3.71
N ALA A 48 7.88 12.02 -3.50
CA ALA A 48 6.47 12.28 -3.75
C ALA A 48 5.73 12.41 -2.43
N THR A 49 5.08 13.57 -2.20
CA THR A 49 4.19 13.77 -1.05
C THR A 49 2.74 13.59 -1.49
N ILE A 50 2.02 12.69 -0.83
CA ILE A 50 0.66 12.30 -1.18
C ILE A 50 -0.24 12.21 0.05
N PRO A 51 -1.55 12.41 -0.08
CA PRO A 51 -2.51 12.05 0.97
C PRO A 51 -2.71 10.52 1.03
N LYS A 52 -3.17 10.04 2.19
CA LYS A 52 -3.62 8.65 2.36
C LYS A 52 -4.64 8.27 1.28
N GLY A 53 -4.64 6.99 0.90
CA GLY A 53 -5.56 6.46 -0.12
C GLY A 53 -5.16 6.81 -1.56
N THR A 54 -3.96 7.35 -1.78
CA THR A 54 -3.44 7.65 -3.12
C THR A 54 -2.70 6.46 -3.71
N THR A 55 -2.99 6.12 -4.95
CA THR A 55 -2.24 5.13 -5.72
C THR A 55 -1.01 5.77 -6.33
N VAL A 56 0.17 5.26 -6.01
CA VAL A 56 1.42 5.63 -6.68
C VAL A 56 1.62 4.69 -7.86
N ILE A 57 1.93 5.27 -9.02
CA ILE A 57 2.15 4.56 -10.28
C ILE A 57 3.57 4.89 -10.74
N TRP A 58 4.43 3.88 -10.82
CA TRP A 58 5.75 4.00 -11.41
C TRP A 58 5.70 3.59 -12.88
N LEU A 59 6.07 4.50 -13.76
CA LEU A 59 6.24 4.26 -15.19
C LEU A 59 7.71 4.07 -15.51
N ASN A 60 8.07 2.93 -16.06
CA ASN A 60 9.41 2.72 -16.58
C ASN A 60 9.57 3.36 -17.97
N ASN A 61 10.27 4.47 -18.05
CA ASN A 61 10.67 5.14 -19.30
C ASN A 61 12.18 5.03 -19.55
N ALA A 62 12.89 4.14 -18.84
CA ALA A 62 14.28 3.79 -19.12
C ALA A 62 14.38 2.80 -20.30
N ASN A 63 15.58 2.61 -20.83
CA ASN A 63 15.78 1.71 -21.97
C ASN A 63 15.70 0.21 -21.60
N GLY A 64 16.04 -0.15 -20.36
CA GLY A 64 16.01 -1.52 -19.90
C GLY A 64 14.87 -1.82 -18.92
N ASN A 65 14.85 -3.04 -18.42
CA ASN A 65 13.95 -3.43 -17.34
C ASN A 65 14.37 -2.75 -16.03
N VAL A 66 13.39 -2.28 -15.28
CA VAL A 66 13.59 -1.70 -13.96
C VAL A 66 12.88 -2.53 -12.91
N ASN A 67 13.50 -2.72 -11.77
CA ASN A 67 12.94 -3.37 -10.62
C ASN A 67 12.84 -2.37 -9.46
N ILE A 68 11.68 -2.24 -8.85
CA ILE A 68 11.44 -1.37 -7.69
C ILE A 68 11.25 -2.24 -6.47
N PHE A 69 11.91 -1.89 -5.36
CA PHE A 69 11.70 -2.60 -4.11
C PHE A 69 11.78 -1.69 -2.89
N PHE A 70 11.02 -2.08 -1.87
CA PHE A 70 11.07 -1.51 -0.52
C PHE A 70 11.80 -2.51 0.38
N ALA A 71 12.87 -2.08 1.03
CA ALA A 71 13.67 -2.95 1.90
C ALA A 71 12.88 -3.43 3.14
N LYS A 72 11.99 -2.59 3.66
CA LYS A 72 11.05 -2.93 4.75
C LYS A 72 9.75 -3.50 4.19
N GLY A 73 9.84 -4.59 3.47
CA GLY A 73 8.76 -5.10 2.65
C GLY A 73 7.48 -5.44 3.40
N LYS A 74 7.58 -6.11 4.55
CA LYS A 74 6.42 -6.46 5.39
C LYS A 74 5.70 -5.23 5.96
N GLU A 75 6.45 -4.18 6.32
CA GLU A 75 5.87 -2.94 6.81
C GLU A 75 5.07 -2.24 5.70
N VAL A 76 5.61 -2.21 4.49
CA VAL A 76 4.96 -1.60 3.32
C VAL A 76 3.74 -2.41 2.89
N GLU A 77 3.87 -3.74 2.81
CA GLU A 77 2.75 -4.61 2.45
C GLU A 77 1.56 -4.43 3.40
N ALA A 78 1.82 -4.30 4.71
CA ALA A 78 0.77 -4.17 5.74
C ALA A 78 -0.04 -2.87 5.62
N VAL A 79 0.53 -1.82 5.03
CA VAL A 79 -0.09 -0.48 4.94
C VAL A 79 -0.49 -0.08 3.53
N CYS A 80 -0.39 -1.01 2.59
CA CYS A 80 -0.70 -0.80 1.17
C CYS A 80 -1.85 -1.68 0.71
N ALA A 81 -2.51 -1.26 -0.36
CA ALA A 81 -3.60 -1.98 -1.00
C ALA A 81 -3.45 -2.00 -2.52
N ALA A 82 -4.19 -2.91 -3.15
CA ALA A 82 -4.32 -3.04 -4.60
C ALA A 82 -2.97 -3.00 -5.36
N PRO A 83 -1.97 -3.82 -4.97
CA PRO A 83 -0.69 -3.82 -5.65
C PRO A 83 -0.83 -4.38 -7.07
N THR A 84 -0.17 -3.71 -8.03
CA THR A 84 0.07 -4.26 -9.36
C THR A 84 1.56 -4.53 -9.50
N ARG A 85 1.94 -5.76 -9.74
CA ARG A 85 3.31 -6.33 -9.82
C ARG A 85 4.05 -6.48 -8.49
N PHE A 86 3.65 -5.83 -7.40
CA PHE A 86 4.36 -5.95 -6.13
C PHE A 86 3.97 -7.19 -5.35
N ALA A 87 4.98 -7.88 -4.81
CA ALA A 87 4.83 -9.00 -3.87
C ALA A 87 6.05 -9.06 -2.93
N LEU A 88 5.90 -9.70 -1.77
CA LEU A 88 7.03 -10.03 -0.91
C LEU A 88 7.91 -11.08 -1.59
N ASP A 89 9.21 -10.83 -1.62
CA ASP A 89 10.20 -11.79 -2.08
C ASP A 89 10.76 -12.63 -0.91
N ALA A 90 11.63 -13.59 -1.24
CA ALA A 90 12.26 -14.48 -0.24
C ALA A 90 13.13 -13.73 0.77
N ASP A 91 13.64 -12.55 0.42
CA ASP A 91 14.47 -11.70 1.28
C ASP A 91 13.64 -10.74 2.14
N GLY A 92 12.32 -10.80 2.06
CA GLY A 92 11.40 -9.93 2.81
C GLY A 92 11.30 -8.51 2.25
N LYS A 93 11.73 -8.28 1.01
CA LYS A 93 11.52 -7.03 0.28
C LYS A 93 10.17 -7.06 -0.44
N TYR A 94 9.49 -5.93 -0.48
CA TYR A 94 8.30 -5.77 -1.30
C TYR A 94 8.74 -5.30 -2.69
N ASN A 95 8.63 -6.19 -3.67
CA ASN A 95 9.36 -6.13 -4.92
C ASN A 95 8.41 -6.18 -6.12
N SER A 96 8.62 -5.29 -7.10
CA SER A 96 7.80 -5.24 -8.32
C SER A 96 8.13 -6.33 -9.34
N GLY A 97 9.27 -6.97 -9.20
CA GLY A 97 9.85 -7.72 -10.31
C GLY A 97 10.26 -6.79 -11.46
N ALA A 98 10.67 -7.36 -12.57
CA ALA A 98 11.09 -6.61 -13.74
C ALA A 98 9.91 -5.88 -14.40
N ILE A 99 10.01 -4.55 -14.48
CA ILE A 99 9.06 -3.68 -15.18
C ILE A 99 9.70 -3.35 -16.55
N PRO A 100 9.16 -3.85 -17.65
CA PRO A 100 9.68 -3.51 -18.98
C PRO A 100 9.49 -2.02 -19.30
N ARG A 101 10.23 -1.53 -20.28
CA ARG A 101 10.04 -0.16 -20.79
C ARG A 101 8.60 0.07 -21.23
N GLY A 102 8.02 1.20 -20.83
CA GLY A 102 6.64 1.57 -21.11
C GLY A 102 5.59 0.89 -20.22
N ALA A 103 6.00 -0.05 -19.37
CA ALA A 103 5.12 -0.69 -18.40
C ALA A 103 5.11 0.05 -17.06
N THR A 104 4.12 -0.27 -16.22
CA THR A 104 3.93 0.33 -14.91
C THR A 104 3.86 -0.72 -13.80
N ALA A 105 4.15 -0.28 -12.58
CA ALA A 105 3.79 -0.94 -11.34
C ALA A 105 3.09 0.06 -10.43
N SER A 106 2.21 -0.40 -9.56
CA SER A 106 1.46 0.52 -8.68
C SER A 106 1.08 -0.09 -7.35
N ILE A 107 0.93 0.76 -6.34
CA ILE A 107 0.38 0.44 -5.03
C ILE A 107 -0.37 1.65 -4.45
N CYS A 108 -1.45 1.38 -3.70
CA CYS A 108 -2.17 2.40 -2.95
C CYS A 108 -1.68 2.46 -1.50
N PHE A 109 -1.24 3.62 -1.04
CA PHE A 109 -0.77 3.85 0.32
C PHE A 109 -1.91 4.31 1.23
N LEU A 110 -2.21 3.53 2.26
CA LEU A 110 -3.35 3.76 3.18
C LEU A 110 -2.95 4.45 4.48
N GLU A 111 -1.68 4.35 4.90
CA GLU A 111 -1.20 4.86 6.18
C GLU A 111 -0.21 6.00 6.00
N ALA A 112 -0.27 6.99 6.91
CA ALA A 112 0.73 8.05 6.95
C ALA A 112 2.12 7.49 7.29
N GLY A 113 3.15 8.05 6.67
CA GLY A 113 4.52 7.61 6.91
C GLY A 113 5.48 8.03 5.81
N LYS A 114 6.73 7.59 5.95
CA LYS A 114 7.80 7.78 4.96
C LYS A 114 8.25 6.40 4.48
N TYR A 115 8.16 6.17 3.19
CA TYR A 115 8.46 4.90 2.56
C TYR A 115 9.57 5.08 1.54
N ASP A 116 10.78 4.63 1.91
CA ASP A 116 11.93 4.67 1.03
C ASP A 116 11.94 3.43 0.13
N TYR A 117 12.22 3.64 -1.14
CA TYR A 117 12.34 2.58 -2.13
C TYR A 117 13.57 2.78 -3.01
N LYS A 118 13.97 1.72 -3.67
CA LYS A 118 15.06 1.72 -4.64
C LYS A 118 14.56 1.21 -5.98
N ALA A 119 15.09 1.78 -7.04
CA ALA A 119 14.95 1.28 -8.40
C ALA A 119 16.31 0.78 -8.89
N THR A 120 16.34 -0.44 -9.42
CA THR A 120 17.55 -1.08 -9.94
C THR A 120 17.27 -1.68 -11.32
N GLY A 121 18.30 -2.11 -12.00
CA GLY A 121 18.22 -2.62 -13.36
C GLY A 121 18.91 -1.61 -14.29
N PHE A 122 18.20 -1.09 -15.26
CA PHE A 122 18.72 -0.21 -16.29
C PHE A 122 19.69 -0.90 -17.27
N GLU A 123 19.70 -0.44 -18.51
CA GLU A 123 20.44 -1.11 -19.58
C GLU A 123 21.97 -1.06 -19.42
N ARG A 124 22.50 -0.01 -18.80
CA ARG A 124 23.94 0.27 -18.71
C ARG A 124 24.60 -0.14 -17.40
N GLY A 125 24.09 -1.14 -16.74
CA GLY A 125 24.66 -1.67 -15.50
C GLY A 125 23.70 -1.55 -14.31
N THR A 126 24.09 -2.15 -13.19
CA THR A 126 23.34 -2.15 -11.94
C THR A 126 23.37 -0.78 -11.26
N LEU A 127 22.76 0.23 -11.87
CA LEU A 127 22.50 1.49 -11.20
C LEU A 127 21.41 1.29 -10.15
N THR A 128 21.63 1.85 -8.98
CA THR A 128 20.60 1.92 -7.92
C THR A 128 20.24 3.38 -7.72
N VAL A 129 18.96 3.69 -7.87
CA VAL A 129 18.42 5.02 -7.62
C VAL A 129 17.42 4.95 -6.48
N GLU A 130 17.48 5.92 -5.59
CA GLU A 130 16.62 5.97 -4.40
C GLU A 130 15.49 6.98 -4.58
N GLY A 131 14.28 6.60 -4.13
CA GLY A 131 13.12 7.46 -4.08
C GLY A 131 12.41 7.37 -2.74
N ARG A 132 11.50 8.31 -2.47
CA ARG A 132 10.73 8.36 -1.23
C ARG A 132 9.29 8.74 -1.50
N ILE A 133 8.37 8.04 -0.84
CA ILE A 133 6.96 8.41 -0.72
C ILE A 133 6.72 8.95 0.68
N VAL A 134 6.14 10.14 0.77
CA VAL A 134 5.69 10.76 2.04
C VAL A 134 4.17 10.79 2.02
N VAL A 135 3.53 10.03 2.89
CA VAL A 135 2.08 9.98 3.04
C VAL A 135 1.67 10.81 4.24
N LYS A 136 0.74 11.74 4.06
CA LYS A 136 0.22 12.66 5.10
C LYS A 136 -1.24 12.43 5.39
#